data_ab6547ae6a0232460bbc8fce0cbae6a8
#
_entry.id   ab6547ae6a0232460bbc8fce0cbae6a8
#
_cell.length_a   1.000
_cell.length_b   1.000
_cell.length_c   1.000
_cell.angle_alpha   90.00
_cell.angle_beta   90.00
_cell.angle_gamma   90.00
#
_symmetry.space_group_name_H-M   'P 1'
#
loop_
_entity.id
_entity.type
_entity.pdbx_description
1 polymer ?
#
loop_
_entity_poly.entity_id
_entity_poly.type
_entity_poly.pdbx_seq_one_letter_code
_entity_poly.pdbx_strand_id
1 'polypeptide(L)'
;AGVSAQQSHFFSAHTRGFRGGYASSRHSFSVAPIASLPGKNAEMQRDAWYSSMRNAADLASPEAVGRYAAQRALSRLGSRKIPTTQCPVLFESTLAAGLLGGFVQAISGGSLYRKSSFLLDSLGKMVFPKHIDILEDPFILGGKGSSPFDEEGVRVAPRKVVQGGRVQGYFLSSYSARKLGMKTTGNAGGSHNLVMTSRLTQASDNLDAMLQKLGTGLFVVELMGQGVNYVTGDYSRGASGFWVENGKIAYPVHEITIAGNLKDMLKGIEAVGADAYNYGAKTVGSILVNRMKAVSYTHLTLPTILL
;
A
#
# COMPACT_ATOMS: atom_id res chain seq x y z
N ALA A 1 4.73 6.48 -21.80
CA ALA A 1 3.80 5.35 -21.79
C ALA A 1 4.58 4.06 -21.98
N GLY A 2 4.13 2.98 -21.34
CA GLY A 2 4.73 1.67 -21.48
C GLY A 2 3.67 0.58 -21.49
N VAL A 3 3.93 -0.47 -22.28
CA VAL A 3 3.10 -1.68 -22.36
C VAL A 3 3.98 -2.87 -22.05
N SER A 4 3.48 -3.83 -21.29
CA SER A 4 4.15 -5.10 -21.06
C SER A 4 3.17 -6.27 -21.09
N ALA A 5 3.64 -7.39 -21.65
CA ALA A 5 2.98 -8.67 -21.59
C ALA A 5 4.01 -9.71 -21.16
N GLN A 6 3.69 -10.48 -20.15
CA GLN A 6 4.56 -11.51 -19.59
C GLN A 6 3.78 -12.82 -19.47
N GLN A 7 4.41 -13.90 -19.90
CA GLN A 7 3.98 -15.26 -19.59
C GLN A 7 5.13 -15.95 -18.87
N SER A 8 4.81 -16.72 -17.86
CA SER A 8 5.79 -17.46 -17.08
C SER A 8 5.26 -18.83 -16.70
N HIS A 9 6.18 -19.77 -16.60
CA HIS A 9 5.94 -21.10 -16.06
C HIS A 9 6.87 -21.28 -14.87
N PHE A 10 6.28 -21.53 -13.72
CA PHE A 10 7.03 -21.89 -12.51
C PHE A 10 6.96 -23.39 -12.34
N PHE A 11 8.12 -24.01 -12.07
CA PHE A 11 8.21 -25.42 -11.74
C PHE A 11 9.16 -25.59 -10.55
N SER A 12 8.74 -26.40 -9.58
CA SER A 12 9.55 -26.74 -8.40
C SER A 12 9.55 -28.24 -8.18
N ALA A 13 10.71 -28.75 -7.78
CA ALA A 13 10.88 -30.14 -7.37
C ALA A 13 11.94 -30.25 -6.27
N HIS A 14 11.80 -31.20 -5.37
CA HIS A 14 12.80 -31.44 -4.36
C HIS A 14 12.93 -32.94 -4.02
N THR A 15 14.01 -33.32 -3.37
CA THR A 15 14.38 -34.73 -3.09
C THR A 15 13.39 -35.49 -2.22
N ARG A 16 12.44 -34.80 -1.55
CA ARG A 16 11.38 -35.44 -0.75
C ARG A 16 10.15 -35.82 -1.59
N GLY A 17 10.28 -35.83 -2.93
CA GLY A 17 9.25 -36.30 -3.84
C GLY A 17 8.27 -35.25 -4.36
N PHE A 18 8.33 -34.03 -3.91
CA PHE A 18 7.46 -32.98 -4.47
C PHE A 18 7.88 -32.63 -5.89
N ARG A 19 6.89 -32.51 -6.77
CA ARG A 19 7.00 -31.96 -8.12
C ARG A 19 5.73 -31.19 -8.41
N GLY A 20 5.85 -29.94 -8.81
CA GLY A 20 4.69 -29.12 -9.12
C GLY A 20 5.07 -27.94 -9.99
N GLY A 21 4.12 -27.49 -10.80
CA GLY A 21 4.31 -26.32 -11.65
C GLY A 21 2.98 -25.67 -12.00
N TYR A 22 3.04 -24.42 -12.38
CA TYR A 22 1.89 -23.65 -12.86
C TYR A 22 2.33 -22.56 -13.82
N ALA A 23 1.42 -22.23 -14.74
CA ALA A 23 1.58 -21.11 -15.65
C ALA A 23 0.96 -19.84 -15.07
N SER A 24 1.50 -18.71 -15.42
CA SER A 24 0.89 -17.42 -15.11
C SER A 24 1.14 -16.41 -16.22
N SER A 25 0.25 -15.42 -16.33
CA SER A 25 0.37 -14.31 -17.26
C SER A 25 0.19 -12.99 -16.56
N ARG A 26 0.74 -11.94 -17.12
CA ARG A 26 0.51 -10.56 -16.66
C ARG A 26 0.56 -9.63 -17.86
N HIS A 27 -0.47 -8.81 -17.99
CA HIS A 27 -0.56 -7.76 -18.99
C HIS A 27 -0.70 -6.44 -18.26
N SER A 28 0.02 -5.42 -18.69
CA SER A 28 -0.09 -4.10 -18.09
C SER A 28 0.28 -3.01 -19.08
N PHE A 29 -0.28 -1.85 -18.87
CA PHE A 29 0.19 -0.61 -19.46
C PHE A 29 0.05 0.53 -18.47
N SER A 30 0.88 1.55 -18.67
CA SER A 30 0.93 2.73 -17.83
C SER A 30 1.28 3.95 -18.65
N VAL A 31 0.90 5.10 -18.15
CA VAL A 31 1.27 6.39 -18.72
C VAL A 31 1.55 7.39 -17.59
N ALA A 32 2.57 8.21 -17.78
CA ALA A 32 2.98 9.25 -16.84
C ALA A 32 3.10 10.60 -17.56
N PRO A 33 2.00 11.35 -17.75
CA PRO A 33 2.02 12.67 -18.33
C PRO A 33 2.68 13.69 -17.39
N ILE A 34 3.25 14.72 -18.00
CA ILE A 34 3.74 15.92 -17.31
C ILE A 34 2.80 17.07 -17.71
N ALA A 35 2.21 17.71 -16.71
CA ALA A 35 1.42 18.93 -16.87
C ALA A 35 2.29 20.14 -16.50
N SER A 36 2.12 21.25 -17.20
CA SER A 36 2.89 22.49 -16.98
C SER A 36 1.96 23.70 -17.04
N LEU A 37 2.18 24.66 -16.17
CA LEU A 37 1.59 26.00 -16.33
C LEU A 37 2.27 26.72 -17.51
N PRO A 38 1.59 27.69 -18.16
CA PRO A 38 2.22 28.50 -19.18
C PRO A 38 3.30 29.41 -18.57
N GLY A 39 4.40 29.63 -19.32
CA GLY A 39 5.46 30.57 -18.95
C GLY A 39 6.85 29.92 -18.85
N LYS A 40 7.88 30.80 -18.81
CA LYS A 40 9.28 30.37 -18.66
C LYS A 40 9.54 30.01 -17.18
N ASN A 41 10.09 28.83 -16.91
CA ASN A 41 10.27 28.28 -15.57
C ASN A 41 8.94 28.03 -14.82
N ALA A 42 7.89 27.69 -15.56
CA ALA A 42 6.59 27.40 -14.98
C ALA A 42 6.62 26.10 -14.16
N GLU A 43 5.73 26.04 -13.17
CA GLU A 43 5.52 24.82 -12.39
C GLU A 43 5.17 23.65 -13.29
N MET A 44 5.81 22.52 -13.07
CA MET A 44 5.51 21.25 -13.72
C MET A 44 5.12 20.22 -12.68
N GLN A 45 4.08 19.47 -12.97
CA GLN A 45 3.64 18.35 -12.15
C GLN A 45 3.51 17.10 -13.01
N ARG A 46 3.85 15.97 -12.45
CA ARG A 46 3.65 14.67 -13.08
C ARG A 46 2.79 13.79 -12.21
N ASP A 47 2.03 12.93 -12.83
CA ASP A 47 1.39 11.82 -12.15
C ASP A 47 1.28 10.64 -13.14
N ALA A 48 0.95 9.47 -12.67
CA ALA A 48 0.86 8.28 -13.48
C ALA A 48 -0.42 7.52 -13.19
N TRP A 49 -0.90 6.80 -14.20
CA TRP A 49 -1.90 5.78 -13.99
C TRP A 49 -1.61 4.55 -14.83
N TYR A 50 -2.21 3.45 -14.45
CA TYR A 50 -1.90 2.15 -15.03
C TYR A 50 -3.10 1.21 -14.94
N SER A 51 -3.09 0.16 -15.77
CA SER A 51 -3.93 -1.02 -15.64
C SER A 51 -3.05 -2.27 -15.70
N SER A 52 -3.34 -3.26 -14.87
CA SER A 52 -2.60 -4.51 -14.86
C SER A 52 -3.52 -5.67 -14.52
N MET A 53 -3.57 -6.69 -15.40
CA MET A 53 -4.45 -7.85 -15.26
C MET A 53 -3.73 -9.14 -15.70
N ARG A 54 -4.25 -10.29 -15.28
CA ARG A 54 -3.80 -11.60 -15.75
C ARG A 54 -4.26 -11.86 -17.18
N ASN A 55 -5.48 -11.45 -17.53
CA ASN A 55 -6.04 -11.51 -18.86
C ASN A 55 -6.00 -10.12 -19.50
N ALA A 56 -5.50 -10.03 -20.73
CA ALA A 56 -5.44 -8.76 -21.46
C ALA A 56 -6.82 -8.14 -21.71
N ALA A 57 -7.86 -8.96 -21.85
CA ALA A 57 -9.23 -8.49 -22.08
C ALA A 57 -9.83 -7.74 -20.87
N ASP A 58 -9.27 -7.97 -19.65
CA ASP A 58 -9.74 -7.33 -18.43
C ASP A 58 -9.03 -5.99 -18.14
N LEU A 59 -8.09 -5.57 -18.99
CA LEU A 59 -7.43 -4.27 -18.87
C LEU A 59 -8.44 -3.14 -19.08
N ALA A 60 -8.29 -2.07 -18.34
CA ALA A 60 -9.02 -0.83 -18.62
C ALA A 60 -8.66 -0.28 -20.00
N SER A 61 -9.53 0.53 -20.62
CA SER A 61 -9.21 1.10 -21.93
C SER A 61 -8.01 2.05 -21.84
N PRO A 62 -7.12 2.07 -22.84
CA PRO A 62 -5.97 3.00 -22.86
C PRO A 62 -6.38 4.47 -22.74
N GLU A 63 -7.49 4.85 -23.36
CA GLU A 63 -8.05 6.20 -23.32
C GLU A 63 -8.47 6.58 -21.88
N ALA A 64 -9.13 5.66 -21.16
CA ALA A 64 -9.55 5.89 -19.79
C ALA A 64 -8.34 6.08 -18.87
N VAL A 65 -7.32 5.22 -19.01
CA VAL A 65 -6.07 5.33 -18.24
C VAL A 65 -5.32 6.62 -18.57
N GLY A 66 -5.20 6.97 -19.86
CA GLY A 66 -4.55 8.20 -20.31
C GLY A 66 -5.26 9.45 -19.80
N ARG A 67 -6.58 9.50 -19.91
CA ARG A 67 -7.41 10.61 -19.43
C ARG A 67 -7.29 10.79 -17.92
N TYR A 68 -7.38 9.69 -17.17
CA TYR A 68 -7.27 9.75 -15.72
C TYR A 68 -5.88 10.17 -15.27
N ALA A 69 -4.80 9.66 -15.89
CA ALA A 69 -3.43 10.10 -15.60
C ALA A 69 -3.23 11.60 -15.88
N ALA A 70 -3.78 12.11 -16.98
CA ALA A 70 -3.72 13.53 -17.31
C ALA A 70 -4.47 14.39 -16.29
N GLN A 71 -5.68 13.98 -15.88
CA GLN A 71 -6.44 14.67 -14.83
C GLN A 71 -5.68 14.72 -13.52
N ARG A 72 -5.03 13.61 -13.13
CA ARG A 72 -4.20 13.56 -11.92
C ARG A 72 -3.04 14.56 -11.99
N ALA A 73 -2.29 14.60 -13.09
CA ALA A 73 -1.18 15.54 -13.26
C ALA A 73 -1.66 17.01 -13.24
N LEU A 74 -2.75 17.31 -13.94
CA LEU A 74 -3.33 18.65 -13.98
C LEU A 74 -3.84 19.10 -12.60
N SER A 75 -4.49 18.23 -11.84
CA SER A 75 -5.02 18.56 -10.51
C SER A 75 -3.95 18.92 -9.48
N ARG A 76 -2.69 18.59 -9.74
CA ARG A 76 -1.54 18.88 -8.87
C ARG A 76 -0.89 20.24 -9.15
N LEU A 77 -1.25 20.93 -10.25
CA LEU A 77 -0.74 22.26 -10.55
C LEU A 77 -1.27 23.31 -9.57
N GLY A 78 -0.47 24.33 -9.29
CA GLY A 78 -0.77 25.35 -8.30
C GLY A 78 -0.62 24.88 -6.88
N SER A 79 0.27 23.89 -6.66
CA SER A 79 0.49 23.30 -5.36
C SER A 79 1.09 24.28 -4.34
N ARG A 80 0.72 24.08 -3.07
CA ARG A 80 1.11 24.96 -1.96
C ARG A 80 1.81 24.14 -0.87
N LYS A 81 2.60 24.85 -0.06
CA LYS A 81 3.10 24.31 1.21
C LYS A 81 2.06 24.55 2.30
N ILE A 82 1.97 23.62 3.23
CA ILE A 82 1.15 23.76 4.44
C ILE A 82 2.04 23.98 5.66
N PRO A 83 1.60 24.71 6.69
CA PRO A 83 2.36 24.80 7.94
C PRO A 83 2.47 23.42 8.59
N THR A 84 3.55 23.22 9.36
CA THR A 84 3.69 21.98 10.16
C THR A 84 2.50 21.82 11.08
N THR A 85 1.80 20.69 10.93
CA THR A 85 0.57 20.42 11.67
C THR A 85 0.42 18.95 12.03
N GLN A 86 -0.52 18.64 12.92
CA GLN A 86 -1.03 17.30 13.13
C GLN A 86 -2.47 17.22 12.64
N CYS A 87 -2.74 16.28 11.75
CA CYS A 87 -4.06 16.13 11.16
C CYS A 87 -4.36 14.67 10.84
N PRO A 88 -5.63 14.33 10.58
CA PRO A 88 -5.99 13.07 9.94
C PRO A 88 -5.38 12.98 8.54
N VAL A 89 -5.04 11.76 8.13
CA VAL A 89 -4.46 11.50 6.80
C VAL A 89 -5.24 10.38 6.11
N LEU A 90 -5.77 10.69 4.94
CA LEU A 90 -6.38 9.72 4.04
C LEU A 90 -5.34 9.27 3.01
N PHE A 91 -4.99 8.00 3.01
CA PHE A 91 -4.13 7.40 1.98
C PHE A 91 -5.00 6.90 0.83
N GLU A 92 -4.68 7.31 -0.39
CA GLU A 92 -5.29 6.75 -1.60
C GLU A 92 -5.17 5.22 -1.60
N SER A 93 -6.13 4.50 -2.19
CA SER A 93 -6.17 3.03 -2.19
C SER A 93 -4.89 2.39 -2.74
N THR A 94 -4.24 3.01 -3.74
CA THR A 94 -2.96 2.56 -4.29
C THR A 94 -1.81 2.64 -3.27
N LEU A 95 -1.82 3.64 -2.38
CA LEU A 95 -0.85 3.82 -1.30
C LEU A 95 -1.20 3.00 -0.07
N ALA A 96 -2.48 2.81 0.20
CA ALA A 96 -2.99 1.97 1.28
C ALA A 96 -2.47 0.52 1.19
N ALA A 97 -2.35 -0.02 -0.02
CA ALA A 97 -1.71 -1.31 -0.27
C ALA A 97 -0.24 -1.36 0.22
N GLY A 98 0.45 -0.21 0.22
CA GLY A 98 1.81 -0.07 0.76
C GLY A 98 1.84 -0.16 2.29
N LEU A 99 0.87 0.41 2.99
CA LEU A 99 0.72 0.26 4.45
C LEU A 99 0.48 -1.20 4.84
N LEU A 100 -0.39 -1.90 4.10
CA LEU A 100 -0.59 -3.33 4.26
C LEU A 100 0.70 -4.13 3.98
N GLY A 101 1.51 -3.70 2.99
CA GLY A 101 2.83 -4.25 2.72
C GLY A 101 3.78 -4.09 3.91
N GLY A 102 3.78 -2.94 4.57
CA GLY A 102 4.55 -2.68 5.79
C GLY A 102 4.17 -3.61 6.94
N PHE A 103 2.89 -3.87 7.15
CA PHE A 103 2.41 -4.85 8.11
C PHE A 103 2.90 -6.26 7.78
N VAL A 104 2.78 -6.71 6.52
CA VAL A 104 3.28 -8.03 6.06
C VAL A 104 4.77 -8.18 6.33
N GLN A 105 5.56 -7.15 6.01
CA GLN A 105 7.01 -7.14 6.28
C GLN A 105 7.31 -7.29 7.77
N ALA A 106 6.58 -6.61 8.63
CA ALA A 106 6.77 -6.66 10.07
C ALA A 106 6.45 -8.03 10.69
N ILE A 107 5.46 -8.75 10.16
CA ILE A 107 5.09 -10.10 10.64
C ILE A 107 5.60 -11.22 9.73
N SER A 108 6.56 -10.93 8.85
CA SER A 108 7.26 -11.96 8.09
C SER A 108 8.20 -12.77 9.00
N GLY A 109 8.27 -14.05 8.76
CA GLY A 109 9.11 -14.95 9.56
C GLY A 109 10.57 -14.51 9.62
N GLY A 110 11.10 -13.96 8.50
CA GLY A 110 12.44 -13.40 8.43
C GLY A 110 12.67 -12.23 9.38
N SER A 111 11.73 -11.30 9.47
CA SER A 111 11.80 -10.16 10.40
C SER A 111 11.67 -10.60 11.85
N LEU A 112 10.80 -11.57 12.11
CA LEU A 112 10.51 -12.03 13.47
C LEU A 112 11.68 -12.82 14.09
N TYR A 113 12.24 -13.82 13.40
CA TYR A 113 13.32 -14.61 14.00
C TYR A 113 14.62 -13.82 14.14
N ARG A 114 14.86 -12.81 13.30
CA ARG A 114 15.98 -11.88 13.43
C ARG A 114 15.74 -10.79 14.46
N LYS A 115 14.55 -10.73 15.05
CA LYS A 115 14.12 -9.70 16.00
C LYS A 115 14.20 -8.28 15.41
N SER A 116 14.01 -8.17 14.08
CA SER A 116 14.04 -6.91 13.33
C SER A 116 12.63 -6.45 12.95
N SER A 117 11.72 -6.46 13.93
CA SER A 117 10.33 -6.05 13.73
C SER A 117 9.76 -5.32 14.95
N PHE A 118 8.99 -4.27 14.69
CA PHE A 118 8.21 -3.59 15.71
C PHE A 118 6.97 -4.40 16.17
N LEU A 119 6.65 -5.51 15.50
CA LEU A 119 5.52 -6.41 15.82
C LEU A 119 6.00 -7.78 16.36
N LEU A 120 7.12 -7.80 17.08
CA LEU A 120 7.53 -9.00 17.82
C LEU A 120 6.42 -9.41 18.79
N ASP A 121 6.19 -10.73 18.92
CA ASP A 121 5.20 -11.33 19.83
C ASP A 121 3.77 -10.78 19.67
N SER A 122 3.42 -10.39 18.44
CA SER A 122 2.11 -9.81 18.14
C SER A 122 0.99 -10.84 17.93
N LEU A 123 1.30 -12.14 17.90
CA LEU A 123 0.28 -13.19 17.75
C LEU A 123 -0.76 -13.10 18.86
N GLY A 124 -2.04 -13.08 18.50
CA GLY A 124 -3.17 -12.90 19.42
C GLY A 124 -3.37 -11.47 19.94
N LYS A 125 -2.45 -10.53 19.66
CA LYS A 125 -2.55 -9.15 20.14
C LYS A 125 -3.29 -8.24 19.16
N MET A 126 -3.88 -7.18 19.69
CA MET A 126 -4.53 -6.13 18.93
C MET A 126 -3.47 -5.25 18.26
N VAL A 127 -3.43 -5.26 16.93
CA VAL A 127 -2.57 -4.41 16.10
C VAL A 127 -3.39 -3.39 15.32
N PHE A 128 -4.62 -3.73 15.01
CA PHE A 128 -5.60 -2.88 14.32
C PHE A 128 -6.82 -2.64 15.20
N PRO A 129 -7.69 -1.68 14.85
CA PRO A 129 -9.00 -1.55 15.45
C PRO A 129 -9.86 -2.81 15.25
N LYS A 130 -10.84 -3.02 16.14
CA LYS A 130 -11.70 -4.22 16.14
C LYS A 130 -12.49 -4.44 14.84
N HIS A 131 -12.71 -3.39 14.06
CA HIS A 131 -13.47 -3.47 12.80
C HIS A 131 -12.64 -3.97 11.61
N ILE A 132 -11.32 -4.16 11.75
CA ILE A 132 -10.42 -4.57 10.68
C ILE A 132 -10.24 -6.08 10.66
N ASP A 133 -10.42 -6.64 9.46
CA ASP A 133 -10.09 -8.03 9.12
C ASP A 133 -9.13 -8.07 7.93
N ILE A 134 -8.20 -9.02 7.92
CA ILE A 134 -7.30 -9.27 6.79
C ILE A 134 -7.35 -10.75 6.46
N LEU A 135 -7.79 -11.07 5.24
CA LEU A 135 -7.84 -12.42 4.69
C LEU A 135 -6.67 -12.61 3.71
N GLU A 136 -6.03 -13.76 3.78
CA GLU A 136 -5.15 -14.27 2.74
C GLU A 136 -5.84 -15.38 1.98
N ASP A 137 -5.91 -15.26 0.64
CA ASP A 137 -6.48 -16.29 -0.21
C ASP A 137 -5.57 -16.56 -1.42
N PRO A 138 -4.91 -17.74 -1.45
CA PRO A 138 -4.04 -18.14 -2.56
C PRO A 138 -4.79 -18.60 -3.81
N PHE A 139 -6.13 -18.69 -3.78
CA PHE A 139 -6.92 -19.33 -4.84
C PHE A 139 -7.88 -18.38 -5.57
N ILE A 140 -7.72 -17.06 -5.39
CA ILE A 140 -8.52 -16.09 -6.15
C ILE A 140 -8.23 -16.26 -7.65
N LEU A 141 -9.26 -16.57 -8.42
CA LEU A 141 -9.13 -16.73 -9.88
C LEU A 141 -8.66 -15.40 -10.50
N GLY A 142 -7.60 -15.46 -11.30
CA GLY A 142 -6.98 -14.26 -11.86
C GLY A 142 -6.23 -13.39 -10.82
N GLY A 143 -6.20 -13.79 -9.57
CA GLY A 143 -5.47 -13.09 -8.51
C GLY A 143 -3.96 -13.08 -8.74
N LYS A 144 -3.32 -11.93 -8.55
CA LYS A 144 -1.91 -11.74 -8.89
C LYS A 144 -0.95 -12.40 -7.90
N GLY A 145 -1.43 -12.74 -6.70
CA GLY A 145 -0.71 -13.52 -5.69
C GLY A 145 -1.21 -14.95 -5.56
N SER A 146 -2.01 -15.45 -6.50
CA SER A 146 -2.51 -16.83 -6.47
C SER A 146 -1.42 -17.81 -6.89
N SER A 147 -1.29 -18.89 -6.12
CA SER A 147 -0.42 -20.03 -6.43
C SER A 147 -0.93 -21.29 -5.73
N PRO A 148 -0.74 -22.48 -6.31
CA PRO A 148 -1.21 -23.73 -5.71
C PRO A 148 -0.33 -24.24 -4.55
N PHE A 149 0.90 -23.74 -4.44
CA PHE A 149 1.88 -24.04 -3.40
C PHE A 149 2.87 -22.88 -3.29
N ASP A 150 3.59 -22.80 -2.17
CA ASP A 150 4.65 -21.81 -1.94
C ASP A 150 5.98 -22.20 -2.62
N GLU A 151 7.00 -21.36 -2.55
CA GLU A 151 8.30 -21.61 -3.19
C GLU A 151 9.05 -22.85 -2.65
N GLU A 152 8.66 -23.37 -1.49
CA GLU A 152 9.18 -24.62 -0.93
C GLU A 152 8.33 -25.85 -1.30
N GLY A 153 7.26 -25.69 -2.09
CA GLY A 153 6.31 -26.73 -2.45
C GLY A 153 5.32 -27.08 -1.33
N VAL A 154 5.19 -26.21 -0.33
CA VAL A 154 4.25 -26.40 0.77
C VAL A 154 2.85 -26.03 0.30
N ARG A 155 1.87 -26.88 0.64
CA ARG A 155 0.46 -26.61 0.37
C ARG A 155 0.02 -25.31 1.03
N VAL A 156 -0.65 -24.46 0.28
CA VAL A 156 -1.24 -23.21 0.72
C VAL A 156 -2.74 -23.35 1.00
N ALA A 157 -3.30 -22.44 1.77
CA ALA A 157 -4.74 -22.43 2.06
C ALA A 157 -5.21 -21.02 2.41
N PRO A 158 -6.50 -20.69 2.17
CA PRO A 158 -7.08 -19.46 2.67
C PRO A 158 -7.02 -19.41 4.19
N ARG A 159 -6.69 -18.24 4.74
CA ARG A 159 -6.62 -18.05 6.19
C ARG A 159 -6.89 -16.60 6.59
N LYS A 160 -7.36 -16.42 7.80
CA LYS A 160 -7.45 -15.09 8.41
C LYS A 160 -6.10 -14.73 9.02
N VAL A 161 -5.48 -13.67 8.51
CA VAL A 161 -4.22 -13.11 9.05
C VAL A 161 -4.50 -12.18 10.21
N VAL A 162 -5.58 -11.39 10.09
CA VAL A 162 -6.11 -10.55 11.16
C VAL A 162 -7.61 -10.77 11.24
N GLN A 163 -8.12 -10.92 12.45
CA GLN A 163 -9.55 -11.00 12.72
C GLN A 163 -9.91 -10.10 13.89
N GLY A 164 -10.85 -9.20 13.66
CA GLY A 164 -11.26 -8.24 14.67
C GLY A 164 -10.09 -7.44 15.25
N GLY A 165 -9.16 -7.03 14.40
CA GLY A 165 -7.97 -6.28 14.77
C GLY A 165 -6.83 -7.10 15.40
N ARG A 166 -7.05 -8.40 15.70
CA ARG A 166 -6.06 -9.29 16.33
C ARG A 166 -5.29 -10.10 15.28
N VAL A 167 -3.98 -10.16 15.40
CA VAL A 167 -3.12 -11.01 14.56
C VAL A 167 -3.41 -12.48 14.85
N GLN A 168 -3.80 -13.24 13.83
CA GLN A 168 -4.11 -14.67 13.92
C GLN A 168 -2.96 -15.57 13.45
N GLY A 169 -2.03 -15.02 12.68
CA GLY A 169 -0.89 -15.78 12.16
C GLY A 169 0.13 -14.90 11.46
N TYR A 170 1.34 -15.43 11.36
CA TYR A 170 2.49 -14.84 10.70
C TYR A 170 2.63 -15.36 9.26
N PHE A 171 3.53 -14.77 8.47
CA PHE A 171 3.93 -15.28 7.14
C PHE A 171 5.24 -16.08 7.28
N LEU A 172 5.13 -17.40 7.31
CA LEU A 172 6.25 -18.30 7.65
C LEU A 172 6.56 -19.27 6.52
N SER A 173 7.83 -19.30 6.10
CA SER A 173 8.42 -20.42 5.37
C SER A 173 8.74 -21.56 6.34
N SER A 174 9.10 -22.74 5.83
CA SER A 174 9.55 -23.86 6.67
C SER A 174 10.80 -23.52 7.50
N TYR A 175 11.71 -22.73 6.92
CA TYR A 175 12.91 -22.28 7.61
C TYR A 175 12.60 -21.34 8.78
N SER A 176 11.86 -20.29 8.51
CA SER A 176 11.52 -19.28 9.53
C SER A 176 10.61 -19.84 10.62
N ALA A 177 9.71 -20.74 10.27
CA ALA A 177 8.86 -21.46 11.21
C ALA A 177 9.70 -22.27 12.20
N ARG A 178 10.66 -23.05 11.74
CA ARG A 178 11.58 -23.81 12.61
C ARG A 178 12.37 -22.89 13.55
N LYS A 179 12.87 -21.75 13.05
CA LYS A 179 13.58 -20.76 13.87
C LYS A 179 12.72 -20.19 14.99
N LEU A 180 11.42 -20.11 14.77
CA LEU A 180 10.44 -19.59 15.73
C LEU A 180 9.74 -20.67 16.57
N GLY A 181 10.08 -21.95 16.39
CA GLY A 181 9.39 -23.05 17.06
C GLY A 181 7.92 -23.21 16.62
N MET A 182 7.58 -22.79 15.39
CA MET A 182 6.24 -22.78 14.83
C MET A 182 6.11 -23.71 13.62
N LYS A 183 4.90 -23.84 13.08
CA LYS A 183 4.64 -24.52 11.80
C LYS A 183 4.63 -23.51 10.67
N THR A 184 5.09 -23.96 9.48
CA THR A 184 4.99 -23.14 8.25
C THR A 184 3.54 -22.80 7.94
N THR A 185 3.36 -21.62 7.36
CA THR A 185 2.06 -21.15 6.88
C THR A 185 1.92 -21.19 5.36
N GLY A 186 2.90 -21.83 4.66
CA GLY A 186 2.92 -21.87 3.20
C GLY A 186 3.25 -20.51 2.59
N ASN A 187 4.15 -19.78 3.21
CA ASN A 187 4.51 -18.44 2.78
C ASN A 187 6.00 -18.26 2.44
N ALA A 188 6.66 -19.35 1.99
CA ALA A 188 7.94 -19.19 1.31
C ALA A 188 7.70 -18.39 0.00
N GLY A 189 8.44 -17.28 -0.14
CA GLY A 189 8.21 -16.32 -1.24
C GLY A 189 7.30 -15.13 -0.88
N GLY A 190 6.63 -15.15 0.27
CA GLY A 190 5.84 -14.03 0.77
C GLY A 190 4.34 -14.33 0.93
N SER A 191 3.54 -13.27 1.02
CA SER A 191 2.09 -13.38 1.11
C SER A 191 1.45 -13.66 -0.26
N HIS A 192 0.35 -14.41 -0.26
CA HIS A 192 -0.56 -14.56 -1.40
C HIS A 192 -1.46 -13.32 -1.56
N ASN A 193 -2.62 -13.49 -2.20
CA ASN A 193 -3.55 -12.36 -2.27
C ASN A 193 -4.04 -12.01 -0.85
N LEU A 194 -3.93 -10.73 -0.50
CA LEU A 194 -4.43 -10.19 0.75
C LEU A 194 -5.58 -9.24 0.49
N VAL A 195 -6.65 -9.42 1.23
CA VAL A 195 -7.80 -8.51 1.21
C VAL A 195 -7.98 -7.95 2.62
N MET A 196 -7.83 -6.64 2.75
CA MET A 196 -8.11 -5.91 3.99
C MET A 196 -9.50 -5.30 3.90
N THR A 197 -10.32 -5.56 4.90
CA THR A 197 -11.70 -5.05 4.99
C THR A 197 -11.95 -4.41 6.35
N SER A 198 -12.95 -3.56 6.40
CA SER A 198 -13.48 -3.02 7.63
C SER A 198 -14.99 -3.34 7.71
N ARG A 199 -15.46 -3.77 8.87
CA ARG A 199 -16.89 -4.00 9.10
C ARG A 199 -17.72 -2.72 9.10
N LEU A 200 -17.06 -1.57 9.15
CA LEU A 200 -17.70 -0.24 9.08
C LEU A 200 -17.84 0.28 7.67
N THR A 201 -17.16 -0.34 6.69
CA THR A 201 -17.21 0.07 5.28
C THR A 201 -18.61 -0.15 4.71
N GLN A 202 -19.16 0.90 4.11
CA GLN A 202 -20.39 0.86 3.33
C GLN A 202 -20.06 0.75 1.85
N ALA A 203 -20.93 0.15 1.04
CA ALA A 203 -20.75 0.09 -0.41
C ALA A 203 -20.64 1.48 -1.07
N SER A 204 -21.19 2.51 -0.45
CA SER A 204 -21.13 3.92 -0.86
C SER A 204 -19.84 4.64 -0.46
N ASP A 205 -18.93 3.99 0.28
CA ASP A 205 -17.68 4.60 0.75
C ASP A 205 -16.65 4.71 -0.39
N ASN A 206 -17.04 5.38 -1.48
CA ASN A 206 -16.15 5.79 -2.55
C ASN A 206 -15.21 6.91 -2.07
N LEU A 207 -14.32 7.40 -2.93
CA LEU A 207 -13.35 8.45 -2.57
C LEU A 207 -14.04 9.70 -2.01
N ASP A 208 -15.15 10.16 -2.61
CA ASP A 208 -15.86 11.35 -2.14
C ASP A 208 -16.40 11.16 -0.72
N ALA A 209 -16.99 10.00 -0.43
CA ALA A 209 -17.44 9.66 0.91
C ALA A 209 -16.28 9.58 1.91
N MET A 210 -15.12 9.06 1.48
CA MET A 210 -13.92 9.00 2.32
C MET A 210 -13.33 10.40 2.57
N LEU A 211 -13.40 11.32 1.61
CA LEU A 211 -13.06 12.73 1.82
C LEU A 211 -14.01 13.40 2.82
N GLN A 212 -15.30 13.08 2.78
CA GLN A 212 -16.26 13.56 3.80
C GLN A 212 -15.91 13.02 5.20
N LYS A 213 -15.53 11.75 5.32
CA LYS A 213 -15.06 11.15 6.59
C LYS A 213 -13.76 11.77 7.08
N LEU A 214 -12.85 12.13 6.19
CA LEU A 214 -11.63 12.88 6.52
C LEU A 214 -11.96 14.25 7.13
N GLY A 215 -12.99 14.93 6.64
CA GLY A 215 -13.38 16.26 7.09
C GLY A 215 -12.34 17.31 6.73
N THR A 216 -11.42 17.61 7.65
CA THR A 216 -10.28 18.51 7.39
C THR A 216 -8.97 17.80 7.69
N GLY A 217 -8.08 17.71 6.70
CA GLY A 217 -6.83 16.99 6.80
C GLY A 217 -6.13 16.82 5.46
N LEU A 218 -5.26 15.83 5.38
CA LEU A 218 -4.43 15.58 4.21
C LEU A 218 -4.89 14.33 3.46
N PHE A 219 -5.20 14.47 2.18
CA PHE A 219 -5.38 13.35 1.25
C PHE A 219 -4.08 13.13 0.48
N VAL A 220 -3.41 11.99 0.71
CA VAL A 220 -2.11 11.65 0.13
C VAL A 220 -2.30 10.76 -1.09
N VAL A 221 -1.72 11.17 -2.22
CA VAL A 221 -1.78 10.45 -3.51
C VAL A 221 -0.41 10.02 -4.03
N GLU A 222 0.67 10.48 -3.40
CA GLU A 222 2.04 10.08 -3.73
C GLU A 222 2.91 10.03 -2.47
N LEU A 223 3.78 9.01 -2.41
CA LEU A 223 4.78 8.85 -1.37
C LEU A 223 6.17 8.71 -1.98
N MET A 224 7.13 9.44 -1.43
CA MET A 224 8.52 9.45 -1.87
C MET A 224 9.46 8.96 -0.75
N GLY A 225 10.59 8.39 -1.16
CA GLY A 225 11.62 7.92 -0.24
C GLY A 225 11.27 6.59 0.45
N GLN A 226 12.21 6.09 1.26
CA GLN A 226 12.17 4.79 1.94
C GLN A 226 12.19 4.92 3.47
N GLY A 227 11.71 6.04 4.01
CA GLY A 227 11.79 6.39 5.43
C GLY A 227 10.88 5.56 6.35
N VAL A 228 11.06 4.23 6.34
CA VAL A 228 10.36 3.32 7.24
C VAL A 228 11.38 2.46 7.98
N ASN A 229 11.41 2.55 9.30
CA ASN A 229 12.21 1.69 10.15
C ASN A 229 11.34 0.55 10.69
N TYR A 230 11.50 -0.64 10.15
CA TYR A 230 10.70 -1.79 10.57
C TYR A 230 11.06 -2.35 11.94
N VAL A 231 12.22 -1.97 12.52
CA VAL A 231 12.60 -2.38 13.88
C VAL A 231 11.81 -1.60 14.93
N THR A 232 11.73 -0.28 14.76
CA THR A 232 11.05 0.63 15.70
C THR A 232 9.60 0.94 15.32
N GLY A 233 9.27 0.82 14.04
CA GLY A 233 8.00 1.24 13.47
C GLY A 233 7.98 2.70 13.02
N ASP A 234 9.09 3.43 13.12
CA ASP A 234 9.14 4.84 12.73
C ASP A 234 8.89 4.97 11.22
N TYR A 235 8.02 5.92 10.89
CA TYR A 235 7.56 6.22 9.56
C TYR A 235 7.77 7.69 9.26
N SER A 236 8.54 7.99 8.21
CA SER A 236 8.78 9.35 7.75
C SER A 236 9.00 9.33 6.24
N ARG A 237 8.03 9.81 5.47
CA ARG A 237 8.10 9.78 4.01
C ARG A 237 7.71 11.12 3.42
N GLY A 238 8.42 11.51 2.37
CA GLY A 238 7.98 12.59 1.49
C GLY A 238 6.60 12.25 0.92
N ALA A 239 5.74 13.24 0.80
CA ALA A 239 4.38 13.07 0.32
C ALA A 239 3.94 14.26 -0.55
N SER A 240 3.01 13.96 -1.45
CA SER A 240 2.23 14.94 -2.20
C SER A 240 0.77 14.50 -2.19
N GLY A 241 -0.12 15.46 -2.30
CA GLY A 241 -1.55 15.19 -2.28
C GLY A 241 -2.37 16.47 -2.26
N PHE A 242 -3.42 16.46 -1.47
CA PHE A 242 -4.38 17.58 -1.40
C PHE A 242 -4.71 17.91 0.04
N TRP A 243 -4.77 19.18 0.34
CA TRP A 243 -5.42 19.64 1.56
C TRP A 243 -6.92 19.59 1.38
N VAL A 244 -7.61 19.06 2.35
CA VAL A 244 -9.06 18.87 2.37
C VAL A 244 -9.64 19.73 3.47
N GLU A 245 -10.72 20.44 3.18
CA GLU A 245 -11.49 21.26 4.13
C GLU A 245 -12.96 20.92 4.00
N ASN A 246 -13.58 20.58 5.13
CA ASN A 246 -15.01 20.22 5.19
C ASN A 246 -15.38 19.11 4.17
N GLY A 247 -14.51 18.12 4.01
CA GLY A 247 -14.71 16.99 3.12
C GLY A 247 -14.54 17.28 1.63
N LYS A 248 -13.98 18.44 1.26
CA LYS A 248 -13.73 18.83 -0.13
C LYS A 248 -12.27 19.17 -0.35
N ILE A 249 -11.72 18.77 -1.49
CA ILE A 249 -10.37 19.17 -1.90
C ILE A 249 -10.33 20.69 -2.04
N ALA A 250 -9.45 21.34 -1.26
CA ALA A 250 -9.27 22.78 -1.26
C ALA A 250 -8.13 23.21 -2.20
N TYR A 251 -6.97 22.56 -2.11
CA TYR A 251 -5.80 22.84 -2.97
C TYR A 251 -4.79 21.68 -2.94
N PRO A 252 -3.98 21.54 -4.00
CA PRO A 252 -2.91 20.55 -4.01
C PRO A 252 -1.74 20.96 -3.10
N VAL A 253 -1.07 19.98 -2.53
CA VAL A 253 0.06 20.14 -1.60
C VAL A 253 1.24 19.29 -2.07
N HIS A 254 2.45 19.84 -2.05
CA HIS A 254 3.68 19.11 -2.39
C HIS A 254 4.82 19.44 -1.42
N GLU A 255 5.94 18.71 -1.55
CA GLU A 255 7.14 18.90 -0.73
C GLU A 255 6.86 18.90 0.79
N ILE A 256 6.00 17.99 1.22
CA ILE A 256 5.75 17.75 2.63
C ILE A 256 6.34 16.40 3.05
N THR A 257 6.58 16.25 4.33
CA THR A 257 6.90 14.96 4.95
C THR A 257 5.77 14.58 5.88
N ILE A 258 5.23 13.38 5.72
CA ILE A 258 4.32 12.80 6.70
C ILE A 258 5.10 11.86 7.63
N ALA A 259 4.89 12.01 8.93
CA ALA A 259 5.60 11.26 9.94
C ALA A 259 4.66 10.69 11.01
N GLY A 260 5.03 9.52 11.51
CA GLY A 260 4.30 8.80 12.54
C GLY A 260 5.05 7.55 13.00
N ASN A 261 4.37 6.68 13.71
CA ASN A 261 4.85 5.34 14.02
C ASN A 261 3.84 4.32 13.52
N LEU A 262 4.28 3.29 12.82
CA LEU A 262 3.41 2.28 12.23
C LEU A 262 2.49 1.58 13.24
N LYS A 263 2.93 1.40 14.50
CA LYS A 263 2.05 0.85 15.55
C LYS A 263 0.83 1.73 15.79
N ASP A 264 1.07 3.04 15.87
CA ASP A 264 0.00 4.01 16.13
C ASP A 264 -0.85 4.22 14.87
N MET A 265 -0.22 4.26 13.69
CA MET A 265 -0.93 4.38 12.42
C MET A 265 -1.88 3.21 12.19
N LEU A 266 -1.41 1.96 12.41
CA LEU A 266 -2.25 0.76 12.23
C LEU A 266 -3.40 0.71 13.24
N LYS A 267 -3.16 1.11 14.50
CA LYS A 267 -4.20 1.22 15.54
C LYS A 267 -5.14 2.40 15.30
N GLY A 268 -4.67 3.45 14.66
CA GLY A 268 -5.40 4.67 14.37
C GLY A 268 -6.20 4.64 13.07
N ILE A 269 -6.38 3.49 12.44
CA ILE A 269 -7.23 3.36 11.24
C ILE A 269 -8.69 3.54 11.65
N GLU A 270 -9.30 4.64 11.22
CA GLU A 270 -10.70 4.96 11.51
C GLU A 270 -11.66 4.40 10.46
N ALA A 271 -11.25 4.43 9.19
CA ALA A 271 -12.08 3.95 8.09
C ALA A 271 -11.24 3.33 6.97
N VAL A 272 -11.87 2.43 6.22
CA VAL A 272 -11.37 1.86 4.98
C VAL A 272 -12.45 2.06 3.92
N GLY A 273 -12.08 2.60 2.77
CA GLY A 273 -13.01 2.85 1.66
C GLY A 273 -13.43 1.58 0.92
N ALA A 274 -14.48 1.72 0.13
CA ALA A 274 -14.92 0.71 -0.84
C ALA A 274 -14.26 0.92 -2.23
N ASP A 275 -13.40 1.92 -2.36
CA ASP A 275 -12.72 2.39 -3.58
C ASP A 275 -11.43 1.60 -3.90
N ALA A 276 -11.40 0.32 -3.56
CA ALA A 276 -10.23 -0.52 -3.76
C ALA A 276 -9.79 -0.59 -5.22
N TYR A 277 -8.48 -0.37 -5.46
CA TYR A 277 -7.85 -0.54 -6.76
C TYR A 277 -6.89 -1.73 -6.75
N ASN A 278 -7.22 -2.77 -7.49
CA ASN A 278 -6.45 -4.01 -7.51
C ASN A 278 -5.29 -3.95 -8.52
N TYR A 279 -4.13 -3.49 -8.08
CA TYR A 279 -2.90 -3.48 -8.87
C TYR A 279 -2.01 -4.70 -8.66
N GLY A 280 -1.82 -5.10 -7.42
CA GLY A 280 -0.93 -6.20 -7.01
C GLY A 280 -1.69 -7.35 -6.35
N ALA A 281 -1.01 -8.04 -5.45
CA ALA A 281 -1.58 -9.09 -4.62
C ALA A 281 -2.29 -8.56 -3.35
N LYS A 282 -2.39 -7.26 -3.18
CA LYS A 282 -3.03 -6.63 -2.02
C LYS A 282 -4.21 -5.79 -2.48
N THR A 283 -5.37 -6.04 -1.92
CA THR A 283 -6.62 -5.33 -2.21
C THR A 283 -7.10 -4.65 -0.94
N VAL A 284 -7.21 -3.33 -0.99
CA VAL A 284 -7.70 -2.49 0.09
C VAL A 284 -8.20 -1.17 -0.50
N GLY A 285 -9.25 -0.60 0.05
CA GLY A 285 -9.71 0.76 -0.27
C GLY A 285 -8.79 1.82 0.33
N SER A 286 -9.10 3.09 0.10
CA SER A 286 -8.42 4.19 0.78
C SER A 286 -8.48 4.00 2.31
N ILE A 287 -7.40 4.38 3.00
CA ILE A 287 -7.29 4.22 4.46
C ILE A 287 -7.22 5.59 5.13
N LEU A 288 -8.15 5.85 6.03
CA LEU A 288 -8.13 7.02 6.90
C LEU A 288 -7.42 6.67 8.22
N VAL A 289 -6.32 7.37 8.48
CA VAL A 289 -5.59 7.32 9.75
C VAL A 289 -5.89 8.60 10.54
N ASN A 290 -6.29 8.44 11.79
CA ASN A 290 -6.83 9.52 12.62
C ASN A 290 -5.84 10.67 12.87
N ARG A 291 -4.53 10.38 12.92
CA ARG A 291 -3.55 11.39 13.30
C ARG A 291 -2.14 11.06 12.80
N MET A 292 -1.58 11.99 12.05
CA MET A 292 -0.17 11.97 11.65
C MET A 292 0.40 13.39 11.71
N LYS A 293 1.71 13.51 11.73
CA LYS A 293 2.40 14.78 11.62
C LYS A 293 2.71 15.07 10.16
N ALA A 294 2.24 16.20 9.64
CA ALA A 294 2.62 16.74 8.34
C ALA A 294 3.62 17.88 8.56
N VAL A 295 4.79 17.76 7.95
CA VAL A 295 5.89 18.73 8.11
C VAL A 295 6.20 19.33 6.75
N SER A 296 6.15 20.63 6.64
CA SER A 296 6.68 21.33 5.48
C SER A 296 8.16 21.60 5.68
N TYR A 297 8.97 21.20 4.70
CA TYR A 297 10.38 21.61 4.70
C TYR A 297 10.45 23.08 4.29
N THR A 298 10.72 23.96 5.26
CA THR A 298 11.34 25.23 4.95
C THR A 298 12.83 24.96 4.78
N HIS A 299 13.34 25.06 3.57
CA HIS A 299 14.78 25.16 3.37
C HIS A 299 15.26 26.42 4.12
N LEU A 300 15.87 26.23 5.26
CA LEU A 300 16.83 27.21 5.74
C LEU A 300 17.98 27.14 4.72
N THR A 301 18.00 28.09 3.79
CA THR A 301 19.22 28.38 3.03
C THR A 301 20.30 28.62 4.07
N LEU A 302 21.25 27.67 4.17
CA LEU A 302 22.48 27.94 4.91
C LEU A 302 23.07 29.22 4.29
N PRO A 303 23.40 30.24 5.10
CA PRO A 303 24.07 31.41 4.57
C PRO A 303 25.35 30.92 3.87
N THR A 304 25.46 31.19 2.59
CA THR A 304 26.71 30.97 1.86
C THR A 304 27.75 31.86 2.52
N ILE A 305 28.59 31.27 3.36
CA ILE A 305 29.80 31.95 3.83
C ILE A 305 30.70 32.03 2.60
N LEU A 306 30.71 33.18 1.96
CA LEU A 306 31.76 33.57 1.03
C LEU A 306 33.05 33.74 1.86
N LEU A 307 33.94 32.76 1.70
CA LEU A 307 35.35 32.94 2.05
C LEU A 307 36.09 33.63 0.91
#